data_f41f4c3fea3b41184447f451311b50a7
#
_entry.id   f41f4c3fea3b41184447f451311b50a7
#
_cell.length_a   1.000
_cell.length_b   1.000
_cell.length_c   1.000
_cell.angle_alpha   90.00
_cell.angle_beta   90.00
_cell.angle_gamma   90.00
#
_symmetry.space_group_name_H-M   'P 1'
#
loop_
_entity.id
_entity.type
_entity.pdbx_description
1 polymer ?
#
loop_
_entity_poly.entity_id
_entity_poly.type
_entity_poly.pdbx_seq_one_letter_code
_entity_poly.pdbx_strand_id
1 'polypeptide(L)'
;MVPGDTGLLLRLQTEVLEAVACGEPLVAVADLLCRRAEALAPGVVCTILSIDGEGRLRPLAAPSLPLAYSSAIDGLSIGPQSGSCGAAAFHNEPVIVTDIGSDPLWNDYRGLVEPLGLRACWSSPISDHDGRVVATFAFYYRTCRGPDALERSIVQTCVHLCAIAIAHEQVRQRNHRLAYFDALTGLPNRGHFNELLDRSIGMAEPFGLLLVDIDHLKLVNDTVGHVFGDRLISAVAARIADCHPSLTACRLGGDEFAVLVADCHDDAALQDAASRMLAAVRGLVQVGDQTIDPHITIGGALFGPDGADGPALSQNADFALYHAKETRRGGYVRFTPGLRTSMLERATMVRSVDSALAERRMIVHYQPIVRLDTAEIVGLEALARMRMPDGRIAAAGEFHAAMADPRIAWQLTGQMLTQIAADIRHWLDLGLVFQHVGVNVTTGDFQRGDLETRIVETFERAGVDLKHIVLEVNEAVYVGGNDQMVPHAVSALRQRGLLVALDDFGTGFASLTHLLSFPVDIIKIDRSFVARLGSDRASDVVVGSIIDIARKLDMKLVAEGIETPEQARILSELGCVMGQGYLYARPTSRDDTTRLLSLFAQKLDAAGTRRSA
;
A
#
# COMPACT_ATOMS: atom_id res chain seq x y z
N MET A 1 54.80 30.92 26.32
CA MET A 1 53.65 30.70 27.23
C MET A 1 54.15 30.60 28.66
N VAL A 2 53.61 31.42 29.54
CA VAL A 2 53.89 31.37 30.99
C VAL A 2 53.14 30.14 31.56
N PRO A 3 53.68 29.37 32.53
CA PRO A 3 53.00 28.20 33.09
C PRO A 3 51.56 28.40 33.56
N GLY A 4 51.17 29.63 33.87
CA GLY A 4 49.80 30.00 34.24
C GLY A 4 48.79 29.95 33.09
N ASP A 5 49.18 30.27 31.85
CA ASP A 5 48.29 30.38 30.68
C ASP A 5 47.80 29.00 30.23
N THR A 6 48.63 27.96 30.32
CA THR A 6 48.27 26.59 29.98
C THR A 6 47.18 26.03 30.90
N GLY A 7 47.23 26.36 32.20
CA GLY A 7 46.22 25.93 33.16
C GLY A 7 44.82 26.58 32.93
N LEU A 8 44.81 27.81 32.48
CA LEU A 8 43.54 28.54 32.16
C LEU A 8 42.89 27.97 30.91
N LEU A 9 43.67 27.70 29.85
CA LEU A 9 43.15 27.11 28.60
C LEU A 9 42.64 25.67 28.85
N LEU A 10 43.31 24.89 29.69
CA LEU A 10 42.87 23.56 30.05
C LEU A 10 41.52 23.59 30.80
N ARG A 11 41.29 24.55 31.70
CA ARG A 11 40.01 24.75 32.37
C ARG A 11 38.88 25.11 31.38
N LEU A 12 39.16 26.02 30.45
CA LEU A 12 38.20 26.35 29.38
C LEU A 12 37.82 25.10 28.58
N GLN A 13 38.83 24.29 28.18
CA GLN A 13 38.59 23.03 27.45
C GLN A 13 37.70 22.07 28.25
N THR A 14 38.01 21.87 29.52
CA THR A 14 37.25 20.94 30.39
C THR A 14 35.80 21.39 30.52
N GLU A 15 35.55 22.65 30.87
CA GLU A 15 34.20 23.18 31.08
C GLU A 15 33.34 23.09 29.82
N VAL A 16 33.92 23.41 28.66
CA VAL A 16 33.16 23.37 27.37
C VAL A 16 32.88 21.93 26.94
N LEU A 17 33.88 21.02 27.10
CA LEU A 17 33.69 19.60 26.77
C LEU A 17 32.66 18.94 27.71
N GLU A 18 32.65 19.31 28.99
CA GLU A 18 31.63 18.86 29.93
C GLU A 18 30.25 19.33 29.52
N ALA A 19 30.08 20.60 29.14
CA ALA A 19 28.79 21.15 28.65
C ALA A 19 28.30 20.39 27.40
N VAL A 20 29.20 20.12 26.44
CA VAL A 20 28.87 19.33 25.24
C VAL A 20 28.48 17.89 25.61
N ALA A 21 29.24 17.25 26.50
CA ALA A 21 28.96 15.87 26.93
C ALA A 21 27.64 15.74 27.72
N CYS A 22 27.28 16.78 28.50
CA CYS A 22 25.99 16.85 29.20
C CYS A 22 24.81 17.16 28.30
N GLY A 23 25.03 17.41 26.99
CA GLY A 23 23.97 17.66 26.02
C GLY A 23 23.39 19.07 26.09
N GLU A 24 24.13 20.06 26.64
CA GLU A 24 23.72 21.45 26.65
C GLU A 24 23.43 21.95 25.21
N PRO A 25 22.42 22.83 25.01
CA PRO A 25 22.13 23.40 23.70
C PRO A 25 23.34 24.15 23.12
N LEU A 26 23.56 24.03 21.80
CA LEU A 26 24.70 24.66 21.12
C LEU A 26 24.81 26.17 21.42
N VAL A 27 23.68 26.89 21.52
CA VAL A 27 23.64 28.31 21.87
C VAL A 27 24.22 28.56 23.26
N ALA A 28 23.91 27.70 24.24
CA ALA A 28 24.44 27.81 25.60
C ALA A 28 25.94 27.55 25.67
N VAL A 29 26.40 26.51 24.91
CA VAL A 29 27.83 26.18 24.78
C VAL A 29 28.60 27.34 24.11
N ALA A 30 28.05 27.95 23.07
CA ALA A 30 28.65 29.07 22.37
C ALA A 30 28.72 30.33 23.26
N ASP A 31 27.66 30.60 24.04
CA ASP A 31 27.64 31.71 25.03
C ASP A 31 28.69 31.49 26.13
N LEU A 32 28.81 30.27 26.64
CA LEU A 32 29.84 29.90 27.61
C LEU A 32 31.25 30.14 27.04
N LEU A 33 31.51 29.70 25.79
CA LEU A 33 32.77 29.92 25.11
C LEU A 33 33.11 31.40 25.00
N CYS A 34 32.19 32.23 24.54
CA CYS A 34 32.41 33.69 24.45
C CYS A 34 32.71 34.32 25.80
N ARG A 35 31.92 34.04 26.85
CA ARG A 35 32.15 34.59 28.19
C ARG A 35 33.50 34.17 28.78
N ARG A 36 33.88 32.93 28.60
CA ARG A 36 35.18 32.43 29.09
C ARG A 36 36.36 33.02 28.30
N ALA A 37 36.20 33.16 26.97
CA ALA A 37 37.22 33.83 26.14
C ALA A 37 37.39 35.30 26.53
N GLU A 38 36.30 36.05 26.77
CA GLU A 38 36.35 37.43 27.27
C GLU A 38 36.98 37.56 28.66
N ALA A 39 36.74 36.57 29.56
CA ALA A 39 37.34 36.55 30.90
C ALA A 39 38.85 36.26 30.83
N LEU A 40 39.32 35.47 29.84
CA LEU A 40 40.76 35.17 29.62
C LEU A 40 41.50 36.29 28.89
N ALA A 41 40.78 37.13 28.10
CA ALA A 41 41.32 38.27 27.37
C ALA A 41 40.57 39.57 27.75
N PRO A 42 40.92 40.21 28.92
CA PRO A 42 40.23 41.37 29.39
C PRO A 42 40.22 42.55 28.39
N GLY A 43 39.01 43.10 28.13
CA GLY A 43 38.82 44.20 27.16
C GLY A 43 38.52 43.78 25.74
N VAL A 44 38.49 42.48 25.46
CA VAL A 44 38.03 41.91 24.23
C VAL A 44 36.52 41.65 24.31
N VAL A 45 35.80 41.80 23.20
CA VAL A 45 34.42 41.35 23.04
C VAL A 45 34.39 40.22 22.03
N CYS A 46 33.66 39.16 22.34
CA CYS A 46 33.65 37.93 21.58
C CYS A 46 32.31 37.69 20.88
N THR A 47 32.34 37.17 19.65
CA THR A 47 31.14 36.69 18.96
C THR A 47 31.39 35.39 18.23
N ILE A 48 30.33 34.57 18.13
CA ILE A 48 30.27 33.41 17.27
C ILE A 48 29.08 33.59 16.33
N LEU A 49 29.33 33.48 15.04
CA LEU A 49 28.31 33.52 13.99
C LEU A 49 28.33 32.18 13.24
N SER A 50 27.21 31.48 13.18
CA SER A 50 27.04 30.29 12.32
C SER A 50 26.73 30.70 10.89
N ILE A 51 26.93 29.78 9.95
CA ILE A 51 26.64 29.99 8.52
C ILE A 51 25.55 28.98 8.11
N ASP A 52 24.46 29.49 7.57
CA ASP A 52 23.37 28.64 7.08
C ASP A 52 23.64 28.03 5.69
N GLY A 53 22.72 27.17 5.22
CA GLY A 53 22.84 26.50 3.91
C GLY A 53 22.86 27.44 2.69
N GLU A 54 22.43 28.72 2.87
CA GLU A 54 22.43 29.75 1.84
C GLU A 54 23.66 30.66 1.90
N GLY A 55 24.60 30.37 2.79
CA GLY A 55 25.80 31.18 2.99
C GLY A 55 25.52 32.51 3.71
N ARG A 56 24.56 32.52 4.65
CA ARG A 56 24.22 33.71 5.44
C ARG A 56 24.70 33.54 6.87
N LEU A 57 25.17 34.64 7.45
CA LEU A 57 25.59 34.71 8.84
C LEU A 57 24.38 34.69 9.76
N ARG A 58 24.45 33.87 10.81
CA ARG A 58 23.42 33.74 11.87
C ARG A 58 24.08 33.89 13.23
N PRO A 59 23.69 34.88 14.06
CA PRO A 59 24.23 35.05 15.40
C PRO A 59 24.00 33.81 16.27
N LEU A 60 25.07 33.18 16.74
CA LEU A 60 25.01 32.05 17.65
C LEU A 60 25.26 32.49 19.09
N ALA A 61 26.27 33.34 19.35
CA ALA A 61 26.55 33.95 20.62
C ALA A 61 27.26 35.30 20.47
N ALA A 62 26.85 36.29 21.29
CA ALA A 62 27.44 37.61 21.40
C ALA A 62 27.11 38.23 22.78
N PRO A 63 27.56 37.61 23.91
CA PRO A 63 27.08 37.93 25.26
C PRO A 63 27.32 39.40 25.70
N SER A 64 28.34 40.03 25.18
CA SER A 64 28.74 41.41 25.55
C SER A 64 28.32 42.45 24.52
N LEU A 65 27.53 42.10 23.53
CA LEU A 65 26.98 43.03 22.54
C LEU A 65 25.46 43.19 22.67
N PRO A 66 24.92 44.37 22.32
CA PRO A 66 23.47 44.58 22.33
C PRO A 66 22.74 43.68 21.32
N LEU A 67 21.50 43.30 21.62
CA LEU A 67 20.65 42.50 20.71
C LEU A 67 20.49 43.17 19.32
N ALA A 68 20.45 44.52 19.30
CA ALA A 68 20.37 45.29 18.07
C ALA A 68 21.54 45.01 17.10
N TYR A 69 22.73 44.73 17.63
CA TYR A 69 23.89 44.34 16.84
C TYR A 69 23.67 42.96 16.21
N SER A 70 23.27 41.95 16.99
CA SER A 70 23.00 40.62 16.52
C SER A 70 21.89 40.61 15.46
N SER A 71 20.81 41.37 15.68
CA SER A 71 19.71 41.50 14.72
C SER A 71 20.14 42.16 13.39
N ALA A 72 21.09 43.11 13.43
CA ALA A 72 21.59 43.79 12.24
C ALA A 72 22.52 42.88 11.38
N ILE A 73 23.16 41.88 11.99
CA ILE A 73 24.03 40.93 11.30
C ILE A 73 23.26 39.72 10.78
N ASP A 74 22.12 39.41 11.39
CA ASP A 74 21.34 38.23 11.03
C ASP A 74 20.88 38.28 9.56
N GLY A 75 21.25 37.24 8.81
CA GLY A 75 20.92 37.10 7.39
C GLY A 75 21.87 37.78 6.41
N LEU A 76 22.95 38.42 6.87
CA LEU A 76 23.97 38.99 5.97
C LEU A 76 24.73 37.87 5.23
N SER A 77 24.89 38.02 3.92
CA SER A 77 25.63 37.05 3.10
C SER A 77 27.13 37.12 3.35
N ILE A 78 27.79 35.96 3.39
CA ILE A 78 29.26 35.90 3.35
C ILE A 78 29.78 36.44 2.00
N GLY A 79 30.93 37.08 2.04
CA GLY A 79 31.50 37.64 0.83
C GLY A 79 32.85 38.30 1.09
N PRO A 80 33.61 38.60 0.01
CA PRO A 80 34.98 39.13 0.14
C PRO A 80 35.07 40.53 0.77
N GLN A 81 33.94 41.25 0.87
CA GLN A 81 33.85 42.58 1.49
C GLN A 81 32.79 42.69 2.59
N SER A 82 32.37 41.54 3.19
CA SER A 82 31.29 41.47 4.18
C SER A 82 31.81 41.53 5.61
N GLY A 83 32.59 42.56 5.95
CA GLY A 83 33.20 42.67 7.26
C GLY A 83 34.22 41.56 7.55
N SER A 84 34.82 41.55 8.76
CA SER A 84 35.84 40.53 9.07
C SER A 84 35.28 39.11 9.11
N CYS A 85 34.05 38.91 9.65
CA CYS A 85 33.46 37.59 9.77
C CYS A 85 33.00 37.02 8.41
N GLY A 86 32.33 37.85 7.58
CA GLY A 86 31.91 37.42 6.26
C GLY A 86 33.06 37.15 5.31
N ALA A 87 34.15 37.95 5.37
CA ALA A 87 35.38 37.73 4.60
C ALA A 87 36.14 36.49 5.08
N ALA A 88 36.26 36.28 6.41
CA ALA A 88 36.92 35.10 6.95
C ALA A 88 36.18 33.81 6.55
N ALA A 89 34.86 33.83 6.56
CA ALA A 89 34.03 32.72 6.11
C ALA A 89 34.16 32.44 4.61
N PHE A 90 34.23 33.51 3.78
CA PHE A 90 34.33 33.39 2.33
C PHE A 90 35.68 32.84 1.88
N HIS A 91 36.80 33.37 2.45
CA HIS A 91 38.14 32.95 2.10
C HIS A 91 38.63 31.71 2.82
N ASN A 92 37.92 31.26 3.83
CA ASN A 92 38.34 30.20 4.78
C ASN A 92 39.71 30.48 5.42
N GLU A 93 40.00 31.77 5.71
CA GLU A 93 41.24 32.23 6.32
C GLU A 93 40.95 33.27 7.41
N PRO A 94 41.78 33.36 8.47
CA PRO A 94 41.63 34.39 9.49
C PRO A 94 41.79 35.79 8.89
N VAL A 95 40.89 36.70 9.21
CA VAL A 95 40.92 38.11 8.79
C VAL A 95 41.18 38.97 10.00
N ILE A 96 42.24 39.76 9.97
CA ILE A 96 42.65 40.72 11.03
C ILE A 96 42.53 42.14 10.48
N VAL A 97 41.64 42.91 11.06
CA VAL A 97 41.44 44.34 10.83
C VAL A 97 41.87 45.10 12.06
N THR A 98 43.01 45.77 11.97
CA THR A 98 43.61 46.50 13.11
C THR A 98 43.01 47.93 13.33
N ASP A 99 42.31 48.46 12.33
CA ASP A 99 41.55 49.70 12.41
C ASP A 99 40.31 49.64 11.52
N ILE A 100 39.15 49.42 12.12
CA ILE A 100 37.84 49.36 11.45
C ILE A 100 37.50 50.70 10.77
N GLY A 101 37.96 51.81 11.34
CA GLY A 101 37.69 53.16 10.83
C GLY A 101 38.27 53.45 9.45
N SER A 102 39.38 52.79 9.08
CA SER A 102 40.06 52.97 7.82
C SER A 102 39.99 51.79 6.86
N ASP A 103 39.61 50.58 7.34
CA ASP A 103 39.63 49.37 6.56
C ASP A 103 38.42 49.25 5.60
N PRO A 104 38.66 48.99 4.30
CA PRO A 104 37.57 48.84 3.31
C PRO A 104 36.54 47.77 3.59
N LEU A 105 36.91 46.67 4.25
CA LEU A 105 36.01 45.59 4.63
C LEU A 105 34.82 46.03 5.52
N TRP A 106 34.96 47.19 6.18
CA TRP A 106 34.00 47.68 7.14
C TRP A 106 33.21 48.91 6.61
N ASN A 107 33.37 49.33 5.37
CA ASN A 107 32.73 50.53 4.81
C ASN A 107 31.21 50.55 5.08
N ASP A 108 30.52 49.44 4.82
CA ASP A 108 29.09 49.31 4.95
C ASP A 108 28.63 48.95 6.39
N TYR A 109 29.58 48.60 7.28
CA TYR A 109 29.30 48.07 8.61
C TYR A 109 29.81 48.93 9.76
N ARG A 110 30.56 50.01 9.48
CA ARG A 110 31.10 50.94 10.52
C ARG A 110 30.04 51.46 11.43
N GLY A 111 28.88 51.86 10.89
CA GLY A 111 27.75 52.35 11.67
C GLY A 111 27.18 51.40 12.73
N LEU A 112 27.47 50.09 12.59
CA LEU A 112 27.03 49.05 13.57
C LEU A 112 27.99 48.95 14.75
N VAL A 113 29.28 49.25 14.59
CA VAL A 113 30.34 48.95 15.58
C VAL A 113 30.90 50.19 16.23
N GLU A 114 30.96 51.37 15.53
CA GLU A 114 31.41 52.63 16.08
C GLU A 114 30.67 53.10 17.34
N PRO A 115 29.30 53.00 17.37
CA PRO A 115 28.55 53.39 18.59
C PRO A 115 28.86 52.50 19.80
N LEU A 116 29.37 51.28 19.55
CA LEU A 116 29.78 50.32 20.59
C LEU A 116 31.24 50.51 21.03
N GLY A 117 31.96 51.45 20.43
CA GLY A 117 33.35 51.73 20.74
C GLY A 117 34.31 50.64 20.26
N LEU A 118 33.94 49.85 19.26
CA LEU A 118 34.80 48.80 18.68
C LEU A 118 35.64 49.40 17.57
N ARG A 119 36.96 49.19 17.65
CA ARG A 119 37.98 49.79 16.76
C ARG A 119 38.75 48.82 15.91
N ALA A 120 38.86 47.56 16.33
CA ALA A 120 39.54 46.51 15.57
C ALA A 120 38.78 45.19 15.69
N CYS A 121 38.97 44.32 14.73
CA CYS A 121 38.31 43.01 14.71
C CYS A 121 39.26 41.94 14.14
N TRP A 122 39.29 40.81 14.80
CA TRP A 122 39.92 39.58 14.29
C TRP A 122 38.89 38.47 14.25
N SER A 123 38.60 37.94 13.05
CA SER A 123 37.69 36.83 12.86
C SER A 123 38.44 35.62 12.30
N SER A 124 38.16 34.44 12.85
CA SER A 124 38.71 33.16 12.43
C SER A 124 37.58 32.23 11.96
N PRO A 125 37.70 31.57 10.82
CA PRO A 125 36.72 30.59 10.36
C PRO A 125 36.76 29.35 11.23
N ILE A 126 35.60 28.70 11.39
CA ILE A 126 35.41 27.40 12.00
C ILE A 126 34.95 26.46 10.92
N SER A 127 35.77 25.46 10.59
CA SER A 127 35.47 24.49 9.54
C SER A 127 35.05 23.15 10.13
N ASP A 128 34.18 22.44 9.41
CA ASP A 128 33.85 21.05 9.69
C ASP A 128 34.97 20.10 9.24
N HIS A 129 34.75 18.78 9.36
CA HIS A 129 35.72 17.76 8.99
C HIS A 129 35.98 17.67 7.47
N ASP A 130 35.06 18.20 6.64
CA ASP A 130 35.18 18.27 5.19
C ASP A 130 35.89 19.57 4.73
N GLY A 131 36.30 20.42 5.67
CA GLY A 131 36.94 21.71 5.40
C GLY A 131 35.98 22.83 5.00
N ARG A 132 34.65 22.61 5.09
CA ARG A 132 33.65 23.64 4.86
C ARG A 132 33.50 24.53 6.08
N VAL A 133 33.49 25.85 5.86
CA VAL A 133 33.26 26.80 6.95
C VAL A 133 31.81 26.75 7.41
N VAL A 134 31.59 26.47 8.70
CA VAL A 134 30.27 26.31 9.32
C VAL A 134 29.97 27.46 10.31
N ALA A 135 31.00 28.16 10.77
CA ALA A 135 30.85 29.30 11.66
C ALA A 135 32.10 30.20 11.63
N THR A 136 32.03 31.35 12.30
CA THR A 136 33.21 32.20 12.58
C THR A 136 33.25 32.56 14.04
N PHE A 137 34.47 32.65 14.58
CA PHE A 137 34.76 33.12 15.91
C PHE A 137 35.50 34.45 15.81
N ALA A 138 35.01 35.51 16.45
CA ALA A 138 35.62 36.83 16.35
C ALA A 138 35.90 37.50 17.70
N PHE A 139 37.07 38.15 17.77
CA PHE A 139 37.44 39.07 18.80
C PHE A 139 37.32 40.52 18.29
N TYR A 140 36.68 41.37 19.05
CA TYR A 140 36.64 42.80 18.84
C TYR A 140 37.42 43.52 19.91
N TYR A 141 38.14 44.57 19.48
CA TYR A 141 38.95 45.41 20.35
C TYR A 141 38.43 46.83 20.41
N ARG A 142 38.58 47.48 21.58
CA ARG A 142 38.23 48.89 21.74
C ARG A 142 39.37 49.87 21.39
N THR A 143 40.52 49.35 21.01
CA THR A 143 41.72 50.06 20.54
C THR A 143 42.15 49.56 19.20
N CYS A 144 42.80 50.40 18.39
CA CYS A 144 43.37 49.98 17.10
C CYS A 144 44.60 49.10 17.35
N ARG A 145 44.45 47.79 17.30
CA ARG A 145 45.52 46.82 17.50
C ARG A 145 45.18 45.45 16.88
N GLY A 146 46.20 44.64 16.71
CA GLY A 146 46.00 43.21 16.39
C GLY A 146 46.07 42.30 17.62
N PRO A 147 45.87 40.99 17.44
CA PRO A 147 45.90 39.99 18.50
C PRO A 147 47.34 39.76 19.00
N ASP A 148 47.50 39.56 20.31
CA ASP A 148 48.72 39.11 20.94
C ASP A 148 48.89 37.59 20.91
N ALA A 149 49.97 37.08 21.49
CA ALA A 149 50.31 35.63 21.49
C ALA A 149 49.32 34.80 22.32
N LEU A 150 48.85 35.34 23.45
CA LEU A 150 47.88 34.65 24.35
C LEU A 150 46.51 34.60 23.66
N GLU A 151 46.05 35.74 23.11
CA GLU A 151 44.79 35.83 22.38
C GLU A 151 44.74 34.85 21.20
N ARG A 152 45.86 34.69 20.43
CA ARG A 152 45.97 33.70 19.35
C ARG A 152 45.74 32.29 19.88
N SER A 153 46.31 31.93 21.03
CA SER A 153 46.13 30.61 21.66
C SER A 153 44.68 30.41 22.15
N ILE A 154 44.06 31.44 22.72
CA ILE A 154 42.66 31.42 23.15
C ILE A 154 41.74 31.20 21.95
N VAL A 155 41.88 31.99 20.87
CA VAL A 155 41.04 31.86 19.66
C VAL A 155 41.24 30.50 19.00
N GLN A 156 42.46 30.01 18.88
CA GLN A 156 42.70 28.68 18.33
C GLN A 156 42.00 27.58 19.13
N THR A 157 42.03 27.68 20.46
CA THR A 157 41.33 26.74 21.34
C THR A 157 39.84 26.87 21.21
N CYS A 158 39.28 28.09 21.17
CA CYS A 158 37.84 28.34 21.02
C CYS A 158 37.31 27.88 19.65
N VAL A 159 38.05 28.12 18.56
CA VAL A 159 37.71 27.63 17.22
C VAL A 159 37.60 26.12 17.22
N HIS A 160 38.58 25.41 17.82
CA HIS A 160 38.55 23.96 17.90
C HIS A 160 37.39 23.42 18.75
N LEU A 161 37.13 24.01 19.93
CA LEU A 161 36.01 23.62 20.81
C LEU A 161 34.66 23.89 20.16
N CYS A 162 34.53 25.01 19.48
CA CYS A 162 33.30 25.35 18.77
C CYS A 162 33.03 24.39 17.61
N ALA A 163 34.07 23.99 16.86
CA ALA A 163 33.95 22.96 15.82
C ALA A 163 33.43 21.63 16.40
N ILE A 164 33.96 21.18 17.54
CA ILE A 164 33.50 19.98 18.24
C ILE A 164 32.02 20.13 18.66
N ALA A 165 31.64 21.26 19.24
CA ALA A 165 30.27 21.50 19.69
C ALA A 165 29.28 21.50 18.52
N ILE A 166 29.62 22.13 17.40
CA ILE A 166 28.80 22.15 16.17
C ILE A 166 28.68 20.74 15.59
N ALA A 167 29.77 19.99 15.47
CA ALA A 167 29.75 18.62 14.96
C ALA A 167 28.89 17.70 15.84
N HIS A 168 29.01 17.80 17.17
CA HIS A 168 28.18 17.05 18.11
C HIS A 168 26.70 17.35 17.95
N GLU A 169 26.32 18.62 17.82
CA GLU A 169 24.93 19.03 17.59
C GLU A 169 24.38 18.50 16.26
N GLN A 170 25.17 18.57 15.19
CA GLN A 170 24.77 18.01 13.89
C GLN A 170 24.53 16.51 13.96
N VAL A 171 25.41 15.76 14.63
CA VAL A 171 25.23 14.32 14.84
C VAL A 171 23.99 14.04 15.68
N ARG A 172 23.76 14.81 16.74
CA ARG A 172 22.57 14.70 17.60
C ARG A 172 21.29 14.92 16.80
N GLN A 173 21.23 15.99 16.00
CA GLN A 173 20.07 16.30 15.14
C GLN A 173 19.84 15.23 14.08
N ARG A 174 20.92 14.71 13.49
CA ARG A 174 20.83 13.62 12.51
C ARG A 174 20.30 12.35 13.15
N ASN A 175 20.82 11.97 14.32
CA ASN A 175 20.37 10.80 15.06
C ASN A 175 18.89 10.94 15.47
N HIS A 176 18.48 12.12 15.93
CA HIS A 176 17.07 12.41 16.24
C HIS A 176 16.17 12.22 15.00
N ARG A 177 16.57 12.79 13.85
CA ARG A 177 15.82 12.61 12.61
C ARG A 177 15.72 11.15 12.19
N LEU A 178 16.84 10.39 12.26
CA LEU A 178 16.84 8.98 11.91
C LEU A 178 16.01 8.12 12.88
N ALA A 179 16.00 8.49 14.17
CA ALA A 179 15.24 7.76 15.19
C ALA A 179 13.72 7.99 15.05
N TYR A 180 13.28 9.17 14.63
CA TYR A 180 11.87 9.57 14.69
C TYR A 180 11.20 9.82 13.34
N PHE A 181 11.96 9.99 12.26
CA PHE A 181 11.40 10.35 10.95
C PHE A 181 11.87 9.38 9.85
N ASP A 182 11.00 9.16 8.89
CA ASP A 182 11.28 8.38 7.69
C ASP A 182 12.14 9.21 6.72
N ALA A 183 13.23 8.63 6.24
CA ALA A 183 14.21 9.33 5.42
C ALA A 183 13.69 9.71 4.02
N LEU A 184 12.71 8.95 3.48
CA LEU A 184 12.17 9.19 2.14
C LEU A 184 11.08 10.27 2.16
N THR A 185 10.18 10.21 3.13
CA THR A 185 8.97 11.05 3.16
C THR A 185 9.07 12.24 4.12
N GLY A 186 9.98 12.18 5.09
CA GLY A 186 10.08 13.16 6.16
C GLY A 186 8.97 13.05 7.22
N LEU A 187 8.03 12.13 7.09
CA LEU A 187 6.98 11.86 8.07
C LEU A 187 7.54 11.15 9.30
N PRO A 188 6.88 11.20 10.47
CA PRO A 188 7.15 10.33 11.60
C PRO A 188 7.25 8.87 11.15
N ASN A 189 8.28 8.16 11.63
CA ASN A 189 8.47 6.76 11.34
C ASN A 189 7.65 5.85 12.29
N ARG A 190 7.76 4.53 12.13
CA ARG A 190 7.06 3.55 12.99
C ARG A 190 7.34 3.72 14.49
N GLY A 191 8.59 4.05 14.84
CA GLY A 191 8.96 4.28 16.25
C GLY A 191 8.22 5.48 16.84
N HIS A 192 8.24 6.59 16.12
CA HIS A 192 7.54 7.80 16.52
C HIS A 192 6.01 7.65 16.50
N PHE A 193 5.47 6.88 15.54
CA PHE A 193 4.03 6.53 15.53
C PHE A 193 3.60 5.85 16.83
N ASN A 194 4.37 4.87 17.31
CA ASN A 194 4.05 4.18 18.56
C ASN A 194 4.03 5.15 19.76
N GLU A 195 5.01 6.05 19.85
CA GLU A 195 5.04 7.07 20.92
C GLU A 195 3.85 8.04 20.82
N LEU A 196 3.46 8.45 19.61
CA LEU A 196 2.30 9.31 19.39
C LEU A 196 1.00 8.61 19.77
N LEU A 197 0.86 7.34 19.39
CA LEU A 197 -0.28 6.50 19.73
C LEU A 197 -0.42 6.33 21.25
N ASP A 198 0.67 5.97 21.95
CA ASP A 198 0.70 5.81 23.40
C ASP A 198 0.36 7.12 24.12
N ARG A 199 0.85 8.25 23.61
CA ARG A 199 0.51 9.57 24.12
C ARG A 199 -0.97 9.91 23.96
N SER A 200 -1.54 9.64 22.77
CA SER A 200 -2.97 9.87 22.51
C SER A 200 -3.86 9.02 23.42
N ILE A 201 -3.48 7.78 23.65
CA ILE A 201 -4.16 6.89 24.62
C ILE A 201 -4.05 7.45 26.04
N GLY A 202 -2.87 7.93 26.43
CA GLY A 202 -2.64 8.49 27.77
C GLY A 202 -3.43 9.78 28.05
N MET A 203 -3.76 10.57 27.02
CA MET A 203 -4.61 11.75 27.13
C MET A 203 -6.08 11.42 27.34
N ALA A 204 -6.49 10.17 27.01
CA ALA A 204 -7.87 9.70 27.06
C ALA A 204 -8.88 10.57 26.27
N GLU A 205 -8.39 11.33 25.30
CA GLU A 205 -9.22 12.11 24.38
C GLU A 205 -9.71 11.21 23.23
N PRO A 206 -10.89 11.46 22.66
CA PRO A 206 -11.39 10.70 21.51
C PRO A 206 -10.50 10.90 20.29
N PHE A 207 -10.03 9.81 19.72
CA PHE A 207 -9.29 9.82 18.45
C PHE A 207 -9.58 8.57 17.62
N GLY A 208 -9.28 8.65 16.33
CA GLY A 208 -9.34 7.54 15.40
C GLY A 208 -7.97 7.17 14.85
N LEU A 209 -7.82 5.91 14.46
CA LEU A 209 -6.66 5.41 13.72
C LEU A 209 -7.10 4.97 12.32
N LEU A 210 -6.41 5.49 11.31
CA LEU A 210 -6.51 5.04 9.93
C LEU A 210 -5.20 4.37 9.53
N LEU A 211 -5.24 3.15 9.06
CA LEU A 211 -4.14 2.49 8.36
C LEU A 211 -4.37 2.59 6.86
N VAL A 212 -3.33 2.96 6.14
CA VAL A 212 -3.39 3.30 4.71
C VAL A 212 -2.33 2.52 3.97
N ASP A 213 -2.68 2.05 2.78
CA ASP A 213 -1.77 1.30 1.90
C ASP A 213 -1.90 1.83 0.46
N ILE A 214 -0.77 1.96 -0.23
CA ILE A 214 -0.76 2.40 -1.64
C ILE A 214 -1.07 1.20 -2.53
N ASP A 215 -2.14 1.30 -3.30
CA ASP A 215 -2.55 0.22 -4.18
C ASP A 215 -1.54 -0.01 -5.32
N HIS A 216 -1.22 -1.28 -5.55
CA HIS A 216 -0.38 -1.73 -6.68
C HIS A 216 1.04 -1.15 -6.75
N LEU A 217 1.62 -0.65 -5.64
CA LEU A 217 2.98 -0.09 -5.65
C LEU A 217 4.02 -1.10 -6.15
N LYS A 218 3.88 -2.38 -5.82
CA LYS A 218 4.78 -3.43 -6.31
C LYS A 218 4.77 -3.52 -7.84
N LEU A 219 3.60 -3.48 -8.46
CA LEU A 219 3.47 -3.48 -9.92
C LEU A 219 4.14 -2.26 -10.56
N VAL A 220 3.98 -1.10 -9.93
CA VAL A 220 4.66 0.14 -10.35
C VAL A 220 6.18 -0.01 -10.28
N ASN A 221 6.69 -0.54 -9.17
CA ASN A 221 8.12 -0.81 -9.00
C ASN A 221 8.67 -1.79 -10.03
N ASP A 222 7.94 -2.86 -10.29
CA ASP A 222 8.34 -3.92 -11.23
C ASP A 222 8.29 -3.42 -12.70
N THR A 223 7.41 -2.47 -13.02
CA THR A 223 7.19 -1.96 -14.39
C THR A 223 8.04 -0.73 -14.70
N VAL A 224 8.12 0.22 -13.77
CA VAL A 224 8.73 1.56 -13.99
C VAL A 224 10.01 1.75 -13.17
N GLY A 225 10.25 0.92 -12.16
CA GLY A 225 11.43 0.94 -11.31
C GLY A 225 11.24 1.63 -9.97
N HIS A 226 12.10 1.27 -8.99
CA HIS A 226 12.01 1.73 -7.60
C HIS A 226 12.12 3.25 -7.42
N VAL A 227 12.89 3.94 -8.27
CA VAL A 227 13.03 5.41 -8.20
C VAL A 227 11.68 6.10 -8.44
N PHE A 228 10.86 5.54 -9.33
CA PHE A 228 9.51 6.03 -9.56
C PHE A 228 8.61 5.74 -8.36
N GLY A 229 8.67 4.52 -7.82
CA GLY A 229 7.92 4.14 -6.62
C GLY A 229 8.24 5.03 -5.42
N ASP A 230 9.51 5.36 -5.19
CA ASP A 230 9.92 6.27 -4.11
C ASP A 230 9.31 7.67 -4.26
N ARG A 231 9.25 8.19 -5.48
CA ARG A 231 8.59 9.48 -5.75
C ARG A 231 7.08 9.40 -5.58
N LEU A 232 6.46 8.29 -5.98
CA LEU A 232 5.03 8.04 -5.76
C LEU A 232 4.71 8.02 -4.26
N ILE A 233 5.50 7.28 -3.46
CA ILE A 233 5.38 7.24 -2.00
C ILE A 233 5.52 8.66 -1.41
N SER A 234 6.53 9.42 -1.84
CA SER A 234 6.75 10.79 -1.34
C SER A 234 5.60 11.74 -1.69
N ALA A 235 5.04 11.62 -2.90
CA ALA A 235 3.89 12.42 -3.33
C ALA A 235 2.62 12.08 -2.53
N VAL A 236 2.35 10.79 -2.31
CA VAL A 236 1.22 10.33 -1.48
C VAL A 236 1.39 10.79 -0.04
N ALA A 237 2.60 10.66 0.54
CA ALA A 237 2.92 11.10 1.89
C ALA A 237 2.65 12.60 2.09
N ALA A 238 3.10 13.45 1.16
CA ALA A 238 2.85 14.89 1.21
C ALA A 238 1.35 15.21 1.15
N ARG A 239 0.61 14.57 0.23
CA ARG A 239 -0.84 14.79 0.08
C ARG A 239 -1.64 14.37 1.32
N ILE A 240 -1.25 13.26 1.98
CA ILE A 240 -1.86 12.81 3.23
C ILE A 240 -1.56 13.81 4.35
N ALA A 241 -0.31 14.24 4.49
CA ALA A 241 0.12 15.18 5.54
C ALA A 241 -0.56 16.54 5.43
N ASP A 242 -0.73 17.05 4.21
CA ASP A 242 -1.32 18.36 3.94
C ASP A 242 -2.85 18.33 3.91
N CYS A 243 -3.48 17.14 4.04
CA CYS A 243 -4.91 16.97 3.88
C CYS A 243 -5.73 17.75 4.93
N HIS A 244 -5.35 17.70 6.20
CA HIS A 244 -6.04 18.44 7.28
C HIS A 244 -5.17 18.55 8.54
N PRO A 245 -5.22 19.69 9.28
CA PRO A 245 -4.41 19.92 10.50
C PRO A 245 -4.67 18.93 11.65
N SER A 246 -5.87 18.32 11.73
CA SER A 246 -6.19 17.32 12.75
C SER A 246 -5.63 15.93 12.45
N LEU A 247 -4.99 15.74 11.31
CA LEU A 247 -4.42 14.47 10.89
C LEU A 247 -2.91 14.47 11.15
N THR A 248 -2.44 13.46 11.87
CA THR A 248 -1.02 13.24 12.07
C THR A 248 -0.62 11.99 11.28
N ALA A 249 -0.01 12.21 10.11
CA ALA A 249 0.44 11.14 9.23
C ALA A 249 1.80 10.60 9.65
N CYS A 250 1.95 9.29 9.63
CA CYS A 250 3.18 8.55 9.90
C CYS A 250 3.41 7.51 8.82
N ARG A 251 4.67 7.21 8.47
CA ARG A 251 5.00 6.10 7.57
C ARG A 251 5.48 4.90 8.37
N LEU A 252 4.82 3.76 8.19
CA LEU A 252 5.17 2.52 8.89
C LEU A 252 6.25 1.71 8.17
N GLY A 253 6.35 1.86 6.85
CA GLY A 253 7.35 1.23 5.99
C GLY A 253 6.73 0.78 4.66
N GLY A 254 7.55 0.62 3.62
CA GLY A 254 7.05 0.24 2.29
C GLY A 254 5.98 1.19 1.78
N ASP A 255 4.80 0.66 1.52
CA ASP A 255 3.57 1.33 1.06
C ASP A 255 2.58 1.67 2.20
N GLU A 256 2.94 1.36 3.46
CA GLU A 256 2.05 1.48 4.61
C GLU A 256 2.23 2.80 5.36
N PHE A 257 1.08 3.46 5.66
CA PHE A 257 1.01 4.65 6.51
C PHE A 257 0.00 4.44 7.63
N ALA A 258 0.21 5.16 8.74
CA ALA A 258 -0.76 5.30 9.81
C ALA A 258 -1.11 6.78 9.98
N VAL A 259 -2.38 7.08 10.22
CA VAL A 259 -2.85 8.44 10.45
C VAL A 259 -3.69 8.47 11.72
N LEU A 260 -3.24 9.28 12.69
CA LEU A 260 -4.01 9.58 13.88
C LEU A 260 -4.95 10.75 13.57
N VAL A 261 -6.22 10.57 13.85
CA VAL A 261 -7.29 11.55 13.64
C VAL A 261 -7.69 12.09 15.01
N ALA A 262 -7.23 13.29 15.36
CA ALA A 262 -7.56 13.93 16.63
C ALA A 262 -9.04 14.37 16.65
N ASP A 263 -9.62 14.46 17.86
CA ASP A 263 -11.00 14.90 18.09
C ASP A 263 -12.04 14.09 17.28
N CYS A 264 -11.81 12.76 17.18
CA CYS A 264 -12.65 11.84 16.42
C CYS A 264 -13.58 11.05 17.35
N HIS A 265 -14.83 11.48 17.44
CA HIS A 265 -15.79 10.95 18.40
C HIS A 265 -16.64 9.79 17.88
N ASP A 266 -16.80 9.69 16.57
CA ASP A 266 -17.73 8.74 15.94
C ASP A 266 -17.28 8.26 14.56
N ASP A 267 -18.05 7.35 14.00
CA ASP A 267 -17.81 6.77 12.69
C ASP A 267 -17.88 7.80 11.55
N ALA A 268 -18.76 8.78 11.68
CA ALA A 268 -18.95 9.80 10.64
C ALA A 268 -17.70 10.69 10.51
N ALA A 269 -17.10 11.09 11.64
CA ALA A 269 -15.86 11.85 11.68
C ALA A 269 -14.69 11.06 11.08
N LEU A 270 -14.58 9.77 11.42
CA LEU A 270 -13.53 8.90 10.87
C LEU A 270 -13.69 8.67 9.37
N GLN A 271 -14.93 8.45 8.92
CA GLN A 271 -15.26 8.30 7.49
C GLN A 271 -14.99 9.58 6.69
N ASP A 272 -15.29 10.75 7.27
CA ASP A 272 -15.01 12.05 6.64
C ASP A 272 -13.50 12.26 6.47
N ALA A 273 -12.69 11.97 7.50
CA ALA A 273 -11.24 12.00 7.43
C ALA A 273 -10.70 11.07 6.34
N ALA A 274 -11.16 9.81 6.28
CA ALA A 274 -10.78 8.86 5.24
C ALA A 274 -11.18 9.34 3.84
N SER A 275 -12.39 9.89 3.68
CA SER A 275 -12.89 10.41 2.40
C SER A 275 -12.08 11.58 1.88
N ARG A 276 -11.67 12.50 2.77
CA ARG A 276 -10.76 13.60 2.43
C ARG A 276 -9.41 13.09 1.95
N MET A 277 -8.84 12.10 2.63
CA MET A 277 -7.56 11.49 2.23
C MET A 277 -7.65 10.80 0.88
N LEU A 278 -8.72 10.02 0.64
CA LEU A 278 -8.98 9.39 -0.66
C LEU A 278 -9.08 10.43 -1.78
N ALA A 279 -9.72 11.57 -1.52
CA ALA A 279 -9.83 12.66 -2.48
C ALA A 279 -8.50 13.40 -2.70
N ALA A 280 -7.74 13.67 -1.61
CA ALA A 280 -6.48 14.39 -1.66
C ALA A 280 -5.38 13.62 -2.40
N VAL A 281 -5.37 12.30 -2.25
CA VAL A 281 -4.35 11.44 -2.90
C VAL A 281 -4.59 11.33 -4.41
N ARG A 282 -5.82 11.41 -4.88
CA ARG A 282 -6.15 11.36 -6.31
C ARG A 282 -5.50 12.50 -7.08
N GLY A 283 -5.14 12.21 -8.31
CA GLY A 283 -4.56 13.15 -9.25
C GLY A 283 -3.14 12.74 -9.67
N LEU A 284 -2.85 13.00 -10.92
CA LEU A 284 -1.66 12.52 -11.61
C LEU A 284 -0.36 12.91 -10.90
N VAL A 285 0.50 11.94 -10.71
CA VAL A 285 1.90 12.12 -10.28
C VAL A 285 2.78 11.90 -11.51
N GLN A 286 3.49 12.95 -11.93
CA GLN A 286 4.40 12.90 -13.05
C GLN A 286 5.84 12.68 -12.57
N VAL A 287 6.54 11.73 -13.19
CA VAL A 287 7.95 11.45 -12.93
C VAL A 287 8.63 11.18 -14.27
N GLY A 288 9.38 12.15 -14.77
CA GLY A 288 9.90 12.13 -16.14
C GLY A 288 8.74 12.11 -17.15
N ASP A 289 8.76 11.15 -18.07
CA ASP A 289 7.72 10.98 -19.10
C ASP A 289 6.55 10.07 -18.65
N GLN A 290 6.61 9.53 -17.45
CA GLN A 290 5.59 8.64 -16.91
C GLN A 290 4.63 9.39 -16.00
N THR A 291 3.35 9.00 -16.04
CA THR A 291 2.29 9.60 -15.23
C THR A 291 1.42 8.49 -14.63
N ILE A 292 1.19 8.54 -13.33
CA ILE A 292 0.34 7.58 -12.59
C ILE A 292 -0.66 8.35 -11.73
N ASP A 293 -1.89 7.85 -11.67
CA ASP A 293 -2.90 8.28 -10.69
C ASP A 293 -2.84 7.35 -9.48
N PRO A 294 -2.32 7.80 -8.32
CA PRO A 294 -2.20 6.96 -7.13
C PRO A 294 -3.56 6.69 -6.50
N HIS A 295 -3.75 5.45 -6.06
CA HIS A 295 -4.90 5.03 -5.26
C HIS A 295 -4.41 4.50 -3.93
N ILE A 296 -5.20 4.70 -2.88
CA ILE A 296 -4.93 4.20 -1.54
C ILE A 296 -6.16 3.45 -1.02
N THR A 297 -5.90 2.41 -0.25
CA THR A 297 -6.93 1.68 0.50
C THR A 297 -6.76 1.97 1.99
N ILE A 298 -7.87 2.19 2.69
CA ILE A 298 -7.88 2.66 4.08
C ILE A 298 -8.70 1.72 4.97
N GLY A 299 -8.12 1.30 6.10
CA GLY A 299 -8.81 0.65 7.20
C GLY A 299 -8.84 1.55 8.44
N GLY A 300 -9.97 1.65 9.13
CA GLY A 300 -10.12 2.54 10.27
C GLY A 300 -10.66 1.88 11.53
N ALA A 301 -10.23 2.39 12.69
CA ALA A 301 -10.71 2.00 14.02
C ALA A 301 -10.79 3.19 14.95
N LEU A 302 -11.79 3.21 15.85
CA LEU A 302 -12.00 4.25 16.86
C LEU A 302 -11.42 3.80 18.20
N PHE A 303 -10.67 4.68 18.85
CA PHE A 303 -10.18 4.41 20.20
C PHE A 303 -11.34 4.28 21.20
N GLY A 304 -11.26 3.30 22.08
CA GLY A 304 -12.30 2.91 23.02
C GLY A 304 -13.24 1.85 22.44
N PRO A 305 -14.16 2.17 21.52
CA PRO A 305 -15.08 1.19 20.94
C PRO A 305 -14.40 0.04 20.19
N ASP A 306 -13.34 0.34 19.44
CA ASP A 306 -12.67 -0.62 18.58
C ASP A 306 -11.29 -1.05 19.12
N GLY A 307 -10.92 -0.66 20.33
CA GLY A 307 -9.67 -1.05 21.00
C GLY A 307 -9.35 -0.13 22.17
N ALA A 308 -9.07 -0.72 23.32
CA ALA A 308 -8.76 -0.01 24.56
C ALA A 308 -7.26 0.29 24.72
N ASP A 309 -6.41 -0.30 23.90
CA ASP A 309 -4.96 -0.13 23.87
C ASP A 309 -4.43 -0.05 22.44
N GLY A 310 -3.17 0.37 22.29
CA GLY A 310 -2.52 0.56 21.00
C GLY A 310 -2.46 -0.70 20.15
N PRO A 311 -2.01 -1.84 20.69
CA PRO A 311 -1.98 -3.10 19.96
C PRO A 311 -3.34 -3.55 19.44
N ALA A 312 -4.40 -3.51 20.28
CA ALA A 312 -5.75 -3.90 19.88
C ALA A 312 -6.32 -2.95 18.81
N LEU A 313 -6.15 -1.64 18.99
CA LEU A 313 -6.62 -0.64 18.03
C LEU A 313 -5.93 -0.79 16.67
N SER A 314 -4.60 -0.95 16.67
CA SER A 314 -3.81 -1.15 15.45
C SER A 314 -4.20 -2.46 14.75
N GLN A 315 -4.37 -3.54 15.49
CA GLN A 315 -4.79 -4.82 14.92
C GLN A 315 -6.19 -4.74 14.30
N ASN A 316 -7.12 -4.02 14.93
CA ASN A 316 -8.47 -3.89 14.43
C ASN A 316 -8.54 -2.96 13.20
N ALA A 317 -7.73 -1.91 13.15
CA ALA A 317 -7.56 -1.09 11.94
C ALA A 317 -6.94 -1.90 10.78
N ASP A 318 -5.99 -2.80 11.07
CA ASP A 318 -5.38 -3.69 10.08
C ASP A 318 -6.38 -4.71 9.52
N PHE A 319 -7.24 -5.29 10.36
CA PHE A 319 -8.35 -6.12 9.90
C PHE A 319 -9.29 -5.37 8.94
N ALA A 320 -9.59 -4.11 9.25
CA ALA A 320 -10.41 -3.28 8.37
C ALA A 320 -9.70 -2.97 7.05
N LEU A 321 -8.40 -2.66 7.08
CA LEU A 321 -7.58 -2.41 5.89
C LEU A 321 -7.51 -3.65 4.99
N TYR A 322 -7.25 -4.82 5.58
CA TYR A 322 -7.23 -6.07 4.83
C TYR A 322 -8.57 -6.33 4.14
N HIS A 323 -9.68 -6.19 4.88
CA HIS A 323 -11.01 -6.36 4.31
C HIS A 323 -11.30 -5.34 3.19
N ALA A 324 -10.85 -4.08 3.37
CA ALA A 324 -10.97 -3.06 2.34
C ALA A 324 -10.22 -3.43 1.05
N LYS A 325 -9.00 -3.97 1.17
CA LYS A 325 -8.20 -4.44 0.02
C LYS A 325 -8.90 -5.54 -0.77
N GLU A 326 -9.70 -6.36 -0.12
CA GLU A 326 -10.42 -7.46 -0.78
C GLU A 326 -11.76 -7.03 -1.40
N THR A 327 -12.51 -6.19 -0.70
CA THR A 327 -13.91 -5.89 -1.06
C THR A 327 -14.10 -4.51 -1.66
N ARG A 328 -13.23 -3.55 -1.35
CA ARG A 328 -13.36 -2.15 -1.71
C ARG A 328 -12.02 -1.47 -1.92
N ARG A 329 -11.14 -2.10 -2.70
CA ARG A 329 -9.84 -1.52 -3.02
C ARG A 329 -9.98 -0.09 -3.57
N GLY A 330 -9.09 0.81 -3.18
CA GLY A 330 -9.23 2.24 -3.47
C GLY A 330 -10.30 2.94 -2.63
N GLY A 331 -10.74 2.34 -1.50
CA GLY A 331 -11.79 2.85 -0.64
C GLY A 331 -11.45 2.74 0.85
N TYR A 332 -12.47 2.93 1.67
CA TYR A 332 -12.39 2.92 3.13
C TYR A 332 -13.34 1.88 3.72
N VAL A 333 -12.87 1.16 4.73
CA VAL A 333 -13.66 0.28 5.59
C VAL A 333 -13.34 0.57 7.04
N ARG A 334 -14.38 0.71 7.87
CA ARG A 334 -14.24 0.77 9.32
C ARG A 334 -14.25 -0.63 9.93
N PHE A 335 -13.46 -0.83 10.98
CA PHE A 335 -13.50 -2.05 11.76
C PHE A 335 -14.89 -2.29 12.38
N THR A 336 -15.33 -3.52 12.29
CA THR A 336 -16.46 -4.06 13.07
C THR A 336 -16.06 -5.43 13.63
N PRO A 337 -16.59 -5.86 14.79
CA PRO A 337 -16.24 -7.17 15.36
C PRO A 337 -16.45 -8.35 14.41
N GLY A 338 -17.41 -8.26 13.50
CA GLY A 338 -17.67 -9.26 12.46
C GLY A 338 -16.51 -9.46 11.50
N LEU A 339 -15.73 -8.42 11.18
CA LEU A 339 -14.56 -8.55 10.30
C LEU A 339 -13.49 -9.46 10.88
N ARG A 340 -13.23 -9.36 12.17
CA ARG A 340 -12.29 -10.25 12.86
C ARG A 340 -12.73 -11.71 12.80
N THR A 341 -14.02 -11.95 13.02
CA THR A 341 -14.61 -13.31 12.96
C THR A 341 -14.46 -13.87 11.55
N SER A 342 -14.83 -13.12 10.52
CA SER A 342 -14.73 -13.54 9.11
C SER A 342 -13.29 -13.88 8.70
N MET A 343 -12.32 -13.11 9.15
CA MET A 343 -10.91 -13.40 8.85
C MET A 343 -10.40 -14.67 9.54
N LEU A 344 -10.77 -14.89 10.79
CA LEU A 344 -10.41 -16.11 11.52
C LEU A 344 -11.07 -17.35 10.90
N GLU A 345 -12.34 -17.23 10.51
CA GLU A 345 -13.07 -18.28 9.78
C GLU A 345 -12.40 -18.57 8.44
N ARG A 346 -12.02 -17.54 7.68
CA ARG A 346 -11.31 -17.70 6.42
C ARG A 346 -9.94 -18.36 6.60
N ALA A 347 -9.12 -17.90 7.55
CA ALA A 347 -7.81 -18.50 7.82
C ALA A 347 -7.94 -19.97 8.25
N THR A 348 -9.00 -20.29 8.99
CA THR A 348 -9.33 -21.66 9.40
C THR A 348 -9.78 -22.48 8.17
N MET A 349 -10.59 -21.89 7.29
CA MET A 349 -11.05 -22.54 6.08
C MET A 349 -9.90 -22.80 5.09
N VAL A 350 -9.00 -21.83 4.88
CA VAL A 350 -7.78 -22.01 4.06
C VAL A 350 -6.97 -23.22 4.55
N ARG A 351 -6.73 -23.33 5.86
CA ARG A 351 -6.03 -24.48 6.46
C ARG A 351 -6.80 -25.79 6.27
N SER A 352 -8.12 -25.76 6.42
CA SER A 352 -8.97 -26.94 6.24
C SER A 352 -8.93 -27.45 4.78
N VAL A 353 -8.98 -26.54 3.79
CA VAL A 353 -8.89 -26.89 2.39
C VAL A 353 -7.50 -27.38 2.04
N ASP A 354 -6.43 -26.74 2.55
CA ASP A 354 -5.05 -27.18 2.34
C ASP A 354 -4.82 -28.62 2.84
N SER A 355 -5.30 -28.93 4.05
CA SER A 355 -5.30 -30.31 4.58
C SER A 355 -6.10 -31.27 3.69
N ALA A 356 -7.30 -30.85 3.23
CA ALA A 356 -8.15 -31.68 2.38
C ALA A 356 -7.50 -31.95 1.01
N LEU A 357 -6.76 -30.99 0.45
CA LEU A 357 -5.97 -31.17 -0.78
C LEU A 357 -4.84 -32.20 -0.57
N ALA A 358 -4.07 -32.05 0.52
CA ALA A 358 -2.98 -32.97 0.83
C ALA A 358 -3.47 -34.41 1.09
N GLU A 359 -4.61 -34.56 1.72
CA GLU A 359 -5.23 -35.84 2.06
C GLU A 359 -6.14 -36.41 0.96
N ARG A 360 -6.22 -35.74 -0.20
CA ARG A 360 -7.08 -36.12 -1.33
C ARG A 360 -8.56 -36.26 -0.95
N ARG A 361 -9.06 -35.38 -0.06
CA ARG A 361 -10.45 -35.32 0.35
C ARG A 361 -11.31 -34.39 -0.50
N MET A 362 -10.69 -33.71 -1.50
CA MET A 362 -11.43 -32.95 -2.49
C MET A 362 -11.94 -33.92 -3.56
N ILE A 363 -13.25 -33.84 -3.83
CA ILE A 363 -13.96 -34.72 -4.77
C ILE A 363 -14.85 -33.91 -5.70
N VAL A 364 -15.20 -34.49 -6.85
CA VAL A 364 -16.11 -33.88 -7.81
C VAL A 364 -17.52 -34.47 -7.67
N HIS A 365 -18.52 -33.61 -7.63
CA HIS A 365 -19.91 -33.95 -7.90
C HIS A 365 -20.34 -33.32 -9.21
N TYR A 366 -21.32 -33.93 -9.87
CA TYR A 366 -21.82 -33.49 -11.18
C TYR A 366 -23.30 -33.16 -11.11
N GLN A 367 -23.69 -32.04 -11.71
CA GLN A 367 -25.08 -31.65 -11.85
C GLN A 367 -25.46 -31.64 -13.34
N PRO A 368 -26.58 -32.28 -13.73
CA PRO A 368 -26.99 -32.31 -15.14
C PRO A 368 -27.53 -30.97 -15.62
N ILE A 369 -27.12 -30.60 -16.81
CA ILE A 369 -27.69 -29.55 -17.66
C ILE A 369 -28.65 -30.21 -18.62
N VAL A 370 -29.89 -29.79 -18.64
CA VAL A 370 -30.94 -30.42 -19.43
C VAL A 370 -31.56 -29.46 -20.44
N ARG A 371 -32.13 -30.00 -21.50
CA ARG A 371 -33.08 -29.30 -22.36
C ARG A 371 -34.38 -29.08 -21.59
N LEU A 372 -34.93 -27.89 -21.64
CA LEU A 372 -36.15 -27.55 -20.88
C LEU A 372 -37.41 -28.18 -21.51
N ASP A 373 -37.41 -28.44 -22.82
CA ASP A 373 -38.53 -28.99 -23.58
C ASP A 373 -38.63 -30.53 -23.46
N THR A 374 -37.50 -31.24 -23.42
CA THR A 374 -37.44 -32.71 -23.44
C THR A 374 -36.94 -33.32 -22.15
N ALA A 375 -36.37 -32.50 -21.26
CA ALA A 375 -35.59 -32.92 -20.08
C ALA A 375 -34.41 -33.86 -20.42
N GLU A 376 -33.93 -33.83 -21.66
CA GLU A 376 -32.73 -34.55 -22.07
C GLU A 376 -31.46 -33.94 -21.49
N ILE A 377 -30.56 -34.81 -20.97
CA ILE A 377 -29.26 -34.37 -20.46
C ILE A 377 -28.37 -33.99 -21.66
N VAL A 378 -27.96 -32.73 -21.71
CA VAL A 378 -27.04 -32.23 -22.74
C VAL A 378 -25.62 -32.09 -22.22
N GLY A 379 -25.42 -31.83 -20.96
CA GLY A 379 -24.12 -31.67 -20.33
C GLY A 379 -24.20 -31.88 -18.82
N LEU A 380 -23.04 -31.72 -18.21
CA LEU A 380 -22.87 -31.81 -16.77
C LEU A 380 -22.05 -30.60 -16.31
N GLU A 381 -22.31 -30.09 -15.10
CA GLU A 381 -21.43 -29.16 -14.42
C GLU A 381 -20.67 -29.89 -13.33
N ALA A 382 -19.33 -29.77 -13.33
CA ALA A 382 -18.46 -30.32 -12.32
C ALA A 382 -18.29 -29.37 -11.15
N LEU A 383 -18.73 -29.78 -9.98
CA LEU A 383 -18.80 -28.98 -8.77
C LEU A 383 -17.89 -29.56 -7.68
N ALA A 384 -16.93 -28.76 -7.21
CA ALA A 384 -16.03 -29.16 -6.14
C ALA A 384 -16.81 -29.45 -4.86
N ARG A 385 -16.43 -30.51 -4.15
CA ARG A 385 -16.93 -30.92 -2.85
C ARG A 385 -15.76 -31.27 -1.95
N MET A 386 -15.89 -31.03 -0.67
CA MET A 386 -14.89 -31.41 0.31
C MET A 386 -15.46 -32.45 1.27
N ARG A 387 -14.80 -33.60 1.38
CA ARG A 387 -15.14 -34.60 2.40
C ARG A 387 -14.52 -34.17 3.72
N MET A 388 -15.39 -33.86 4.67
CA MET A 388 -14.99 -33.49 6.02
C MET A 388 -14.47 -34.69 6.81
N PRO A 389 -13.69 -34.51 7.89
CA PRO A 389 -13.20 -35.63 8.72
C PRO A 389 -14.30 -36.48 9.34
N ASP A 390 -15.48 -35.91 9.58
CA ASP A 390 -16.67 -36.59 10.07
C ASP A 390 -17.45 -37.36 8.99
N GLY A 391 -17.00 -37.33 7.73
CA GLY A 391 -17.63 -37.97 6.60
C GLY A 391 -18.68 -37.12 5.85
N ARG A 392 -19.08 -35.96 6.39
CA ARG A 392 -19.98 -35.00 5.73
C ARG A 392 -19.35 -34.47 4.45
N ILE A 393 -20.17 -34.22 3.43
CA ILE A 393 -19.74 -33.58 2.19
C ILE A 393 -20.11 -32.09 2.24
N ALA A 394 -19.11 -31.22 2.27
CA ALA A 394 -19.28 -29.79 2.20
C ALA A 394 -19.35 -29.32 0.74
N ALA A 395 -20.25 -28.39 0.45
CA ALA A 395 -20.39 -27.77 -0.86
C ALA A 395 -19.35 -26.65 -1.07
N ALA A 396 -19.07 -26.29 -2.34
CA ALA A 396 -18.11 -25.25 -2.69
C ALA A 396 -18.39 -23.91 -1.99
N GLY A 397 -19.66 -23.53 -1.81
CA GLY A 397 -20.05 -22.32 -1.08
C GLY A 397 -19.57 -22.27 0.36
N GLU A 398 -19.39 -23.42 1.03
CA GLU A 398 -18.93 -23.48 2.42
C GLU A 398 -17.42 -23.19 2.54
N PHE A 399 -16.63 -23.40 1.49
CA PHE A 399 -15.18 -23.16 1.49
C PHE A 399 -14.72 -22.18 0.38
N HIS A 400 -15.67 -21.47 -0.23
CA HIS A 400 -15.41 -20.48 -1.29
C HIS A 400 -14.37 -19.42 -0.86
N ALA A 401 -14.42 -18.98 0.41
CA ALA A 401 -13.49 -18.00 0.94
C ALA A 401 -12.01 -18.44 0.83
N ALA A 402 -11.72 -19.76 0.85
CA ALA A 402 -10.37 -20.28 0.67
C ALA A 402 -9.88 -20.20 -0.78
N MET A 403 -10.78 -20.14 -1.76
CA MET A 403 -10.43 -20.04 -3.18
C MET A 403 -9.89 -18.67 -3.59
N ALA A 404 -10.05 -17.66 -2.75
CA ALA A 404 -9.40 -16.37 -2.94
C ALA A 404 -7.87 -16.42 -2.68
N ASP A 405 -7.35 -17.49 -2.07
CA ASP A 405 -5.91 -17.78 -2.02
C ASP A 405 -5.47 -18.40 -3.36
N PRO A 406 -4.61 -17.72 -4.15
CA PRO A 406 -4.23 -18.21 -5.49
C PRO A 406 -3.53 -19.58 -5.47
N ARG A 407 -2.83 -19.91 -4.38
CA ARG A 407 -2.16 -21.21 -4.22
C ARG A 407 -3.19 -22.33 -4.03
N ILE A 408 -4.18 -22.07 -3.19
CA ILE A 408 -5.27 -23.04 -2.94
C ILE A 408 -6.11 -23.23 -4.21
N ALA A 409 -6.52 -22.14 -4.87
CA ALA A 409 -7.27 -22.18 -6.11
C ALA A 409 -6.53 -23.04 -7.16
N TRP A 410 -5.26 -22.76 -7.41
CA TRP A 410 -4.44 -23.47 -8.37
C TRP A 410 -4.31 -24.98 -8.07
N GLN A 411 -4.11 -25.36 -6.79
CA GLN A 411 -4.02 -26.75 -6.39
C GLN A 411 -5.36 -27.47 -6.52
N LEU A 412 -6.45 -26.81 -6.10
CA LEU A 412 -7.80 -27.36 -6.20
C LEU A 412 -8.18 -27.62 -7.65
N THR A 413 -8.03 -26.61 -8.52
CA THR A 413 -8.32 -26.74 -9.94
C THR A 413 -7.52 -27.88 -10.56
N GLY A 414 -6.23 -28.06 -10.24
CA GLY A 414 -5.42 -29.17 -10.71
C GLY A 414 -5.93 -30.55 -10.30
N GLN A 415 -6.37 -30.72 -9.05
CA GLN A 415 -6.98 -31.97 -8.60
C GLN A 415 -8.34 -32.20 -9.27
N MET A 416 -9.16 -31.16 -9.41
CA MET A 416 -10.46 -31.26 -10.10
C MET A 416 -10.28 -31.69 -11.56
N LEU A 417 -9.42 -31.00 -12.31
CA LEU A 417 -9.14 -31.34 -13.71
C LEU A 417 -8.74 -32.82 -13.88
N THR A 418 -7.87 -33.31 -12.99
CA THR A 418 -7.41 -34.71 -13.03
C THR A 418 -8.56 -35.69 -12.79
N GLN A 419 -9.43 -35.42 -11.81
CA GLN A 419 -10.58 -36.26 -11.50
C GLN A 419 -11.61 -36.22 -12.65
N ILE A 420 -11.94 -35.01 -13.14
CA ILE A 420 -12.90 -34.78 -14.22
C ILE A 420 -12.43 -35.53 -15.51
N ALA A 421 -11.15 -35.42 -15.85
CA ALA A 421 -10.60 -36.11 -17.02
C ALA A 421 -10.74 -37.62 -16.91
N ALA A 422 -10.47 -38.20 -15.74
CA ALA A 422 -10.64 -39.65 -15.49
C ALA A 422 -12.12 -40.07 -15.55
N ASP A 423 -13.03 -39.26 -15.00
CA ASP A 423 -14.46 -39.53 -14.98
C ASP A 423 -15.07 -39.43 -16.39
N ILE A 424 -14.70 -38.42 -17.18
CA ILE A 424 -15.09 -38.30 -18.59
C ILE A 424 -14.60 -39.51 -19.40
N ARG A 425 -13.32 -39.90 -19.24
CA ARG A 425 -12.77 -41.09 -19.93
C ARG A 425 -13.59 -42.33 -19.58
N HIS A 426 -13.90 -42.53 -18.30
CA HIS A 426 -14.74 -43.65 -17.84
C HIS A 426 -16.11 -43.64 -18.51
N TRP A 427 -16.81 -42.51 -18.59
CA TRP A 427 -18.12 -42.43 -19.26
C TRP A 427 -18.05 -42.67 -20.77
N LEU A 428 -16.99 -42.17 -21.44
CA LEU A 428 -16.74 -42.46 -22.88
C LEU A 428 -16.49 -43.93 -23.12
N ASP A 429 -15.72 -44.61 -22.25
CA ASP A 429 -15.45 -46.04 -22.34
C ASP A 429 -16.73 -46.89 -22.13
N LEU A 430 -17.69 -46.41 -21.33
CA LEU A 430 -19.00 -47.02 -21.18
C LEU A 430 -19.97 -46.69 -22.31
N GLY A 431 -19.58 -45.87 -23.29
CA GLY A 431 -20.44 -45.43 -24.39
C GLY A 431 -21.60 -44.51 -23.96
N LEU A 432 -21.49 -43.84 -22.83
CA LEU A 432 -22.54 -42.94 -22.35
C LEU A 432 -22.59 -41.64 -23.15
N VAL A 433 -23.80 -41.14 -23.39
CA VAL A 433 -24.04 -39.95 -24.22
C VAL A 433 -24.13 -38.70 -23.34
N PHE A 434 -23.25 -37.76 -23.57
CA PHE A 434 -23.27 -36.40 -23.06
C PHE A 434 -22.43 -35.51 -24.00
N GLN A 435 -22.71 -34.21 -24.05
CA GLN A 435 -21.98 -33.31 -24.97
C GLN A 435 -20.71 -32.76 -24.30
N HIS A 436 -20.82 -32.25 -23.07
CA HIS A 436 -19.72 -31.59 -22.36
C HIS A 436 -19.84 -31.66 -20.85
N VAL A 437 -18.72 -31.35 -20.18
CA VAL A 437 -18.62 -31.15 -18.74
C VAL A 437 -18.08 -29.74 -18.50
N GLY A 438 -18.84 -28.92 -17.75
CA GLY A 438 -18.43 -27.59 -17.30
C GLY A 438 -17.40 -27.68 -16.17
N VAL A 439 -16.36 -26.86 -16.23
CA VAL A 439 -15.26 -26.79 -15.27
C VAL A 439 -15.06 -25.37 -14.83
N ASN A 440 -15.29 -25.10 -13.56
CA ASN A 440 -15.13 -23.79 -12.95
C ASN A 440 -13.65 -23.41 -12.76
N VAL A 441 -13.27 -22.18 -13.14
CA VAL A 441 -11.96 -21.60 -12.90
C VAL A 441 -12.09 -20.22 -12.27
N THR A 442 -11.08 -19.84 -11.48
CA THR A 442 -11.04 -18.58 -10.75
C THR A 442 -9.96 -17.64 -11.28
N THR A 443 -9.98 -16.36 -10.87
CA THR A 443 -8.91 -15.40 -11.19
C THR A 443 -7.53 -15.91 -10.78
N GLY A 444 -7.43 -16.65 -9.67
CA GLY A 444 -6.16 -17.23 -9.19
C GLY A 444 -5.55 -18.25 -10.14
N ASP A 445 -6.36 -18.94 -10.93
CA ASP A 445 -5.89 -19.93 -11.91
C ASP A 445 -5.17 -19.28 -13.09
N PHE A 446 -5.56 -18.05 -13.48
CA PHE A 446 -4.92 -17.32 -14.56
C PHE A 446 -3.61 -16.63 -14.15
N GLN A 447 -3.44 -16.27 -12.88
CA GLN A 447 -2.28 -15.49 -12.40
C GLN A 447 -0.92 -16.14 -12.66
N ARG A 448 -0.85 -17.47 -12.79
CA ARG A 448 0.40 -18.18 -13.04
C ARG A 448 0.74 -18.31 -14.52
N GLY A 449 -0.21 -18.05 -15.42
CA GLY A 449 -0.02 -18.13 -16.87
C GLY A 449 0.12 -19.55 -17.44
N ASP A 450 -0.13 -20.60 -16.64
CA ASP A 450 0.03 -22.01 -17.04
C ASP A 450 -1.31 -22.76 -17.23
N LEU A 451 -2.46 -22.08 -17.07
CA LEU A 451 -3.78 -22.71 -17.09
C LEU A 451 -4.05 -23.45 -18.41
N GLU A 452 -3.74 -22.85 -19.57
CA GLU A 452 -3.91 -23.47 -20.89
C GLU A 452 -3.15 -24.80 -20.95
N THR A 453 -1.85 -24.78 -20.66
CA THR A 453 -0.99 -25.96 -20.70
C THR A 453 -1.52 -27.07 -19.79
N ARG A 454 -1.92 -26.73 -18.58
CA ARG A 454 -2.48 -27.68 -17.60
C ARG A 454 -3.75 -28.36 -18.08
N ILE A 455 -4.69 -27.60 -18.63
CA ILE A 455 -5.94 -28.15 -19.18
C ILE A 455 -5.59 -29.09 -20.30
N VAL A 456 -4.85 -28.62 -21.31
CA VAL A 456 -4.50 -29.41 -22.48
C VAL A 456 -3.81 -30.71 -22.09
N GLU A 457 -2.71 -30.66 -21.35
CA GLU A 457 -1.96 -31.84 -20.94
C GLU A 457 -2.78 -32.82 -20.09
N THR A 458 -3.66 -32.33 -19.22
CA THR A 458 -4.45 -33.20 -18.35
C THR A 458 -5.45 -34.02 -19.16
N PHE A 459 -6.17 -33.41 -20.09
CA PHE A 459 -7.18 -34.07 -20.89
C PHE A 459 -6.55 -34.92 -22.00
N GLU A 460 -5.45 -34.48 -22.62
CA GLU A 460 -4.69 -35.29 -23.60
C GLU A 460 -4.15 -36.57 -22.98
N ARG A 461 -3.55 -36.50 -21.77
CA ARG A 461 -3.07 -37.69 -21.03
C ARG A 461 -4.19 -38.68 -20.71
N ALA A 462 -5.41 -38.19 -20.49
CA ALA A 462 -6.58 -39.04 -20.27
C ALA A 462 -7.22 -39.56 -21.57
N GLY A 463 -6.78 -39.09 -22.73
CA GLY A 463 -7.38 -39.41 -24.01
C GLY A 463 -8.78 -38.83 -24.19
N VAL A 464 -9.02 -37.63 -23.63
CA VAL A 464 -10.29 -36.90 -23.69
C VAL A 464 -10.13 -35.70 -24.63
N ASP A 465 -11.00 -35.60 -25.62
CA ASP A 465 -11.04 -34.47 -26.56
C ASP A 465 -11.59 -33.22 -25.86
N LEU A 466 -10.95 -32.06 -26.06
CA LEU A 466 -11.32 -30.78 -25.43
C LEU A 466 -12.72 -30.28 -25.82
N LYS A 467 -13.32 -30.79 -26.90
CA LYS A 467 -14.73 -30.53 -27.27
C LYS A 467 -15.74 -30.97 -26.18
N HIS A 468 -15.33 -31.88 -25.29
CA HIS A 468 -16.14 -32.33 -24.16
C HIS A 468 -16.03 -31.44 -22.94
N ILE A 469 -15.29 -30.31 -23.03
CA ILE A 469 -15.05 -29.41 -21.92
C ILE A 469 -15.65 -28.03 -22.19
N VAL A 470 -16.33 -27.49 -21.20
CA VAL A 470 -16.72 -26.07 -21.12
C VAL A 470 -15.95 -25.44 -19.97
N LEU A 471 -15.16 -24.42 -20.25
CA LEU A 471 -14.51 -23.62 -19.20
C LEU A 471 -15.50 -22.58 -18.67
N GLU A 472 -15.83 -22.65 -17.42
CA GLU A 472 -16.74 -21.72 -16.75
C GLU A 472 -15.95 -20.65 -16.02
N VAL A 473 -16.14 -19.39 -16.42
CA VAL A 473 -15.39 -18.24 -15.94
C VAL A 473 -16.36 -17.22 -15.38
N ASN A 474 -16.16 -16.86 -14.10
CA ASN A 474 -16.98 -15.87 -13.42
C ASN A 474 -16.75 -14.45 -13.99
N GLU A 475 -17.77 -13.61 -13.96
CA GLU A 475 -17.75 -12.21 -14.40
C GLU A 475 -16.60 -11.39 -13.78
N ALA A 476 -16.29 -11.62 -12.49
CA ALA A 476 -15.22 -10.92 -11.78
C ALA A 476 -13.80 -11.14 -12.35
N VAL A 477 -13.56 -12.26 -13.04
CA VAL A 477 -12.28 -12.57 -13.70
C VAL A 477 -11.97 -11.56 -14.80
N TYR A 478 -13.00 -11.00 -15.43
CA TYR A 478 -12.88 -10.06 -16.55
C TYR A 478 -12.72 -8.60 -16.14
N VAL A 479 -13.19 -8.23 -14.95
CA VAL A 479 -13.18 -6.84 -14.47
C VAL A 479 -11.84 -6.48 -13.80
N GLY A 480 -11.05 -7.47 -13.42
CA GLY A 480 -9.89 -7.32 -12.53
C GLY A 480 -8.59 -6.80 -13.15
N GLY A 481 -8.50 -6.44 -14.44
CA GLY A 481 -7.22 -5.97 -14.96
C GLY A 481 -7.20 -5.53 -16.43
N ASN A 482 -6.34 -4.56 -16.66
CA ASN A 482 -5.81 -4.16 -17.97
C ASN A 482 -4.93 -5.26 -18.60
N ASP A 483 -5.06 -6.52 -18.12
CA ASP A 483 -4.16 -7.61 -18.43
C ASP A 483 -4.74 -8.45 -19.57
N GLN A 484 -4.06 -8.47 -20.70
CA GLN A 484 -4.36 -9.27 -21.89
C GLN A 484 -4.28 -10.79 -21.63
N MET A 485 -3.86 -11.21 -20.43
CA MET A 485 -3.56 -12.61 -20.10
C MET A 485 -4.81 -13.51 -20.13
N VAL A 486 -5.92 -13.07 -19.52
CA VAL A 486 -7.17 -13.86 -19.50
C VAL A 486 -7.76 -14.00 -20.90
N PRO A 487 -7.98 -12.92 -21.68
CA PRO A 487 -8.45 -13.02 -23.07
C PRO A 487 -7.55 -13.90 -23.94
N HIS A 488 -6.24 -13.82 -23.76
CA HIS A 488 -5.28 -14.61 -24.55
C HIS A 488 -5.39 -16.11 -24.24
N ALA A 489 -5.37 -16.49 -22.96
CA ALA A 489 -5.50 -17.88 -22.54
C ALA A 489 -6.83 -18.51 -22.98
N VAL A 490 -7.94 -17.76 -22.82
CA VAL A 490 -9.26 -18.19 -23.27
C VAL A 490 -9.32 -18.37 -24.79
N SER A 491 -8.78 -17.42 -25.55
CA SER A 491 -8.74 -17.51 -27.02
C SER A 491 -7.94 -18.71 -27.49
N ALA A 492 -6.81 -19.01 -26.86
CA ALA A 492 -5.96 -20.16 -27.19
C ALA A 492 -6.68 -21.49 -26.92
N LEU A 493 -7.39 -21.61 -25.80
CA LEU A 493 -8.19 -22.80 -25.47
C LEU A 493 -9.35 -23.01 -26.46
N ARG A 494 -10.06 -21.94 -26.85
CA ARG A 494 -11.14 -22.01 -27.85
C ARG A 494 -10.63 -22.47 -29.22
N GLN A 495 -9.45 -22.00 -29.65
CA GLN A 495 -8.83 -22.47 -30.91
C GLN A 495 -8.55 -23.97 -30.90
N ARG A 496 -8.44 -24.62 -29.74
CA ARG A 496 -8.28 -26.05 -29.56
C ARG A 496 -9.61 -26.81 -29.44
N GLY A 497 -10.75 -26.10 -29.58
CA GLY A 497 -12.10 -26.70 -29.60
C GLY A 497 -12.81 -26.75 -28.25
N LEU A 498 -12.24 -26.17 -27.19
CA LEU A 498 -12.90 -25.98 -25.90
C LEU A 498 -13.93 -24.85 -25.98
N LEU A 499 -15.09 -25.03 -25.35
CA LEU A 499 -16.10 -23.97 -25.23
C LEU A 499 -15.91 -23.18 -23.96
N VAL A 500 -16.32 -21.91 -23.94
CA VAL A 500 -16.24 -21.01 -22.78
C VAL A 500 -17.60 -20.53 -22.37
N ALA A 501 -17.93 -20.65 -21.09
CA ALA A 501 -19.14 -20.13 -20.48
C ALA A 501 -18.84 -18.95 -19.55
N LEU A 502 -19.63 -17.91 -19.64
CA LEU A 502 -19.65 -16.82 -18.68
C LEU A 502 -20.67 -17.14 -17.60
N ASP A 503 -20.15 -17.33 -16.38
CA ASP A 503 -20.93 -17.72 -15.22
C ASP A 503 -21.40 -16.54 -14.38
N ASP A 504 -22.51 -16.72 -13.61
CA ASP A 504 -23.14 -15.72 -12.76
C ASP A 504 -23.52 -14.39 -13.46
N PHE A 505 -23.87 -14.45 -14.76
CA PHE A 505 -24.12 -13.25 -15.56
C PHE A 505 -25.27 -12.39 -15.02
N GLY A 506 -24.98 -11.08 -14.85
CA GLY A 506 -25.91 -10.07 -14.40
C GLY A 506 -25.82 -9.72 -12.91
N THR A 507 -24.96 -10.37 -12.13
CA THR A 507 -24.78 -10.08 -10.70
C THR A 507 -23.67 -9.07 -10.42
N GLY A 508 -22.81 -8.78 -11.40
CA GLY A 508 -21.61 -7.98 -11.26
C GLY A 508 -21.57 -6.70 -12.10
N PHE A 509 -20.37 -6.22 -12.37
CA PHE A 509 -20.07 -4.98 -13.09
C PHE A 509 -19.79 -5.18 -14.59
N ALA A 510 -19.99 -6.39 -15.15
CA ALA A 510 -19.75 -6.57 -16.57
C ALA A 510 -20.75 -5.72 -17.37
N SER A 511 -20.23 -4.74 -18.08
CA SER A 511 -21.02 -4.01 -19.05
C SER A 511 -21.21 -4.89 -20.30
N LEU A 512 -22.29 -4.65 -21.06
CA LEU A 512 -22.48 -5.25 -22.38
C LEU A 512 -21.26 -5.09 -23.30
N THR A 513 -20.43 -4.09 -23.04
CA THR A 513 -19.15 -3.85 -23.75
C THR A 513 -18.15 -4.98 -23.53
N HIS A 514 -18.10 -5.55 -22.32
CA HIS A 514 -17.22 -6.69 -22.03
C HIS A 514 -17.68 -7.95 -22.76
N LEU A 515 -18.98 -8.17 -22.87
CA LEU A 515 -19.53 -9.32 -23.61
C LEU A 515 -19.18 -9.27 -25.12
N LEU A 516 -19.07 -8.06 -25.70
CA LEU A 516 -18.67 -7.87 -27.09
C LEU A 516 -17.16 -8.05 -27.35
N SER A 517 -16.35 -7.78 -26.33
CA SER A 517 -14.88 -7.85 -26.44
C SER A 517 -14.31 -9.22 -26.06
N PHE A 518 -15.13 -10.08 -25.46
CA PHE A 518 -14.67 -11.36 -24.92
C PHE A 518 -15.23 -12.57 -25.68
N PRO A 519 -14.41 -13.55 -26.06
CA PRO A 519 -14.86 -14.71 -26.83
C PRO A 519 -15.57 -15.74 -25.95
N VAL A 520 -16.90 -15.58 -25.75
CA VAL A 520 -17.76 -16.48 -24.97
C VAL A 520 -18.70 -17.25 -25.90
N ASP A 521 -18.96 -18.51 -25.61
CA ASP A 521 -19.87 -19.37 -26.38
C ASP A 521 -21.20 -19.60 -25.65
N ILE A 522 -21.18 -19.52 -24.32
CA ILE A 522 -22.33 -19.83 -23.46
C ILE A 522 -22.48 -18.73 -22.40
N ILE A 523 -23.71 -18.31 -22.13
CA ILE A 523 -24.07 -17.45 -21.00
C ILE A 523 -24.87 -18.29 -19.99
N LYS A 524 -24.51 -18.24 -18.69
CA LYS A 524 -25.25 -18.84 -17.59
C LYS A 524 -25.99 -17.74 -16.82
N ILE A 525 -27.31 -17.83 -16.73
CA ILE A 525 -28.13 -16.88 -15.97
C ILE A 525 -28.09 -17.29 -14.50
N ASP A 526 -27.63 -16.38 -13.63
CA ASP A 526 -27.51 -16.63 -12.21
C ASP A 526 -28.85 -16.99 -11.55
N ARG A 527 -28.79 -17.90 -10.62
CA ARG A 527 -29.93 -18.40 -9.86
C ARG A 527 -30.74 -17.33 -9.14
N SER A 528 -30.13 -16.19 -8.76
CA SER A 528 -30.82 -15.11 -8.05
C SER A 528 -31.92 -14.44 -8.90
N PHE A 529 -31.73 -14.42 -10.23
CA PHE A 529 -32.75 -13.95 -11.15
C PHE A 529 -33.82 -15.02 -11.39
N VAL A 530 -33.41 -16.29 -11.56
CA VAL A 530 -34.31 -17.41 -11.80
C VAL A 530 -35.22 -17.65 -10.59
N ALA A 531 -34.70 -17.51 -9.38
CA ALA A 531 -35.47 -17.68 -8.14
C ALA A 531 -36.64 -16.70 -8.00
N ARG A 532 -36.57 -15.51 -8.65
CA ARG A 532 -37.60 -14.47 -8.57
C ARG A 532 -38.53 -14.43 -9.78
N LEU A 533 -38.34 -15.32 -10.78
CA LEU A 533 -39.19 -15.40 -11.95
C LEU A 533 -40.68 -15.62 -11.59
N GLY A 534 -41.55 -14.87 -12.23
CA GLY A 534 -43.00 -14.91 -12.01
C GLY A 534 -43.49 -14.19 -10.76
N SER A 535 -42.60 -13.82 -9.83
CA SER A 535 -42.94 -13.06 -8.62
C SER A 535 -42.43 -11.61 -8.66
N ASP A 536 -41.42 -11.32 -9.49
CA ASP A 536 -40.83 -10.00 -9.67
C ASP A 536 -40.72 -9.63 -11.15
N ARG A 537 -41.55 -8.68 -11.58
CA ARG A 537 -41.59 -8.18 -12.96
C ARG A 537 -40.21 -7.65 -13.44
N ALA A 538 -39.39 -7.09 -12.54
CA ALA A 538 -38.10 -6.60 -12.94
C ALA A 538 -37.16 -7.77 -13.29
N SER A 539 -37.20 -8.87 -12.52
CA SER A 539 -36.46 -10.11 -12.81
C SER A 539 -36.92 -10.72 -14.15
N ASP A 540 -38.24 -10.76 -14.43
CA ASP A 540 -38.76 -11.26 -15.72
C ASP A 540 -38.22 -10.45 -16.92
N VAL A 541 -38.16 -9.12 -16.80
CA VAL A 541 -37.62 -8.23 -17.83
C VAL A 541 -36.12 -8.44 -18.02
N VAL A 542 -35.37 -8.55 -16.94
CA VAL A 542 -33.90 -8.78 -16.99
C VAL A 542 -33.60 -10.11 -17.67
N VAL A 543 -34.22 -11.21 -17.21
CA VAL A 543 -34.01 -12.55 -17.81
C VAL A 543 -34.42 -12.54 -19.29
N GLY A 544 -35.55 -11.97 -19.64
CA GLY A 544 -35.96 -11.83 -21.03
C GLY A 544 -34.95 -11.06 -21.89
N SER A 545 -34.37 -9.97 -21.32
CA SER A 545 -33.36 -9.18 -22.01
C SER A 545 -32.06 -9.96 -22.22
N ILE A 546 -31.62 -10.74 -21.22
CA ILE A 546 -30.43 -11.61 -21.32
C ILE A 546 -30.64 -12.68 -22.41
N ILE A 547 -31.83 -13.29 -22.46
CA ILE A 547 -32.16 -14.30 -23.49
C ILE A 547 -32.12 -13.68 -24.88
N ASP A 548 -32.69 -12.48 -25.06
CA ASP A 548 -32.65 -11.77 -26.33
C ASP A 548 -31.25 -11.36 -26.79
N ILE A 549 -30.39 -10.93 -25.85
CA ILE A 549 -28.99 -10.61 -26.12
C ILE A 549 -28.23 -11.86 -26.56
N ALA A 550 -28.33 -12.95 -25.82
CA ALA A 550 -27.66 -14.20 -26.14
C ALA A 550 -28.07 -14.71 -27.54
N ARG A 551 -29.38 -14.66 -27.86
CA ARG A 551 -29.92 -15.05 -29.19
C ARG A 551 -29.36 -14.18 -30.31
N LYS A 552 -29.30 -12.85 -30.13
CA LYS A 552 -28.79 -11.90 -31.14
C LYS A 552 -27.28 -12.03 -31.36
N LEU A 553 -26.53 -12.50 -30.36
CA LEU A 553 -25.09 -12.73 -30.42
C LEU A 553 -24.73 -14.19 -30.80
N ASP A 554 -25.71 -15.03 -31.11
CA ASP A 554 -25.56 -16.46 -31.44
C ASP A 554 -24.85 -17.25 -30.31
N MET A 555 -25.12 -16.87 -29.05
CA MET A 555 -24.58 -17.54 -27.87
C MET A 555 -25.60 -18.53 -27.33
N LYS A 556 -25.11 -19.66 -26.82
CA LYS A 556 -25.93 -20.62 -26.07
C LYS A 556 -26.27 -20.04 -24.69
N LEU A 557 -27.39 -20.47 -24.12
CA LEU A 557 -27.85 -19.96 -22.83
C LEU A 557 -28.27 -21.11 -21.91
N VAL A 558 -27.83 -21.07 -20.66
CA VAL A 558 -28.21 -21.99 -19.58
C VAL A 558 -28.79 -21.19 -18.43
N ALA A 559 -30.00 -21.54 -17.97
CA ALA A 559 -30.59 -20.95 -16.77
C ALA A 559 -30.28 -21.81 -15.55
N GLU A 560 -29.81 -21.18 -14.46
CA GLU A 560 -29.39 -21.85 -13.24
C GLU A 560 -30.41 -21.79 -12.12
N GLY A 561 -30.35 -22.75 -11.20
CA GLY A 561 -31.16 -22.73 -9.99
C GLY A 561 -32.64 -22.92 -10.22
N ILE A 562 -33.03 -23.69 -11.24
CA ILE A 562 -34.45 -24.02 -11.48
C ILE A 562 -34.91 -24.99 -10.41
N GLU A 563 -35.85 -24.57 -9.57
CA GLU A 563 -36.39 -25.37 -8.46
C GLU A 563 -37.84 -25.77 -8.66
N THR A 564 -38.60 -25.02 -9.48
CA THR A 564 -40.03 -25.27 -9.68
C THR A 564 -40.38 -25.47 -11.15
N PRO A 565 -41.45 -26.26 -11.45
CA PRO A 565 -41.95 -26.40 -12.81
C PRO A 565 -42.42 -25.07 -13.45
N GLU A 566 -42.88 -24.13 -12.63
CA GLU A 566 -43.32 -22.81 -13.07
C GLU A 566 -42.14 -21.98 -13.62
N GLN A 567 -40.99 -21.97 -12.91
CA GLN A 567 -39.76 -21.33 -13.41
C GLN A 567 -39.31 -21.94 -14.76
N ALA A 568 -39.32 -23.27 -14.87
CA ALA A 568 -38.98 -23.95 -16.11
C ALA A 568 -39.93 -23.57 -17.27
N ARG A 569 -41.23 -23.46 -16.99
CA ARG A 569 -42.23 -23.05 -17.97
C ARG A 569 -41.99 -21.60 -18.45
N ILE A 570 -41.80 -20.65 -17.54
CA ILE A 570 -41.52 -19.24 -17.85
C ILE A 570 -40.24 -19.12 -18.69
N LEU A 571 -39.16 -19.78 -18.31
CA LEU A 571 -37.92 -19.78 -19.05
C LEU A 571 -38.11 -20.32 -20.49
N SER A 572 -38.85 -21.42 -20.65
CA SER A 572 -39.18 -21.98 -21.98
C SER A 572 -39.98 -21.03 -22.82
N GLU A 573 -41.00 -20.33 -22.25
CA GLU A 573 -41.82 -19.32 -22.92
C GLU A 573 -41.00 -18.09 -23.37
N LEU A 574 -40.02 -17.68 -22.57
CA LEU A 574 -39.06 -16.63 -22.91
C LEU A 574 -38.03 -17.09 -23.97
N GLY A 575 -37.96 -18.40 -24.28
CA GLY A 575 -37.10 -18.98 -25.30
C GLY A 575 -35.75 -19.48 -24.80
N CYS A 576 -35.60 -19.69 -23.50
CA CYS A 576 -34.46 -20.41 -22.94
C CYS A 576 -34.56 -21.91 -23.25
N VAL A 577 -33.48 -22.50 -23.79
CA VAL A 577 -33.50 -23.90 -24.25
C VAL A 577 -32.89 -24.85 -23.23
N MET A 578 -31.90 -24.40 -22.46
CA MET A 578 -31.16 -25.24 -21.52
C MET A 578 -31.24 -24.68 -20.12
N GLY A 579 -31.20 -25.58 -19.13
CA GLY A 579 -31.18 -25.17 -17.73
C GLY A 579 -30.72 -26.25 -16.79
N GLN A 580 -30.39 -25.86 -15.59
CA GLN A 580 -30.03 -26.75 -14.48
C GLN A 580 -30.69 -26.29 -13.18
N GLY A 581 -30.87 -27.22 -12.27
CA GLY A 581 -31.44 -26.92 -10.95
C GLY A 581 -31.97 -28.15 -10.24
N TYR A 582 -32.41 -27.94 -8.99
CA TYR A 582 -32.89 -29.00 -8.11
C TYR A 582 -34.21 -29.60 -8.58
N LEU A 583 -34.92 -28.94 -9.49
CA LEU A 583 -36.07 -29.54 -10.15
C LEU A 583 -35.70 -30.82 -10.92
N TYR A 584 -34.51 -30.86 -11.52
CA TYR A 584 -34.05 -31.99 -12.36
C TYR A 584 -33.18 -32.96 -11.55
N ALA A 585 -32.10 -32.46 -10.94
CA ALA A 585 -31.27 -33.24 -10.03
C ALA A 585 -30.38 -32.34 -9.18
N ARG A 586 -30.03 -32.82 -7.98
CA ARG A 586 -28.96 -32.25 -7.16
C ARG A 586 -27.61 -32.73 -7.69
N PRO A 587 -26.51 -32.02 -7.40
CA PRO A 587 -25.16 -32.51 -7.68
C PRO A 587 -24.90 -33.87 -7.02
N THR A 588 -24.46 -34.86 -7.78
CA THR A 588 -24.27 -36.23 -7.31
C THR A 588 -22.84 -36.73 -7.57
N SER A 589 -22.44 -37.80 -6.90
CA SER A 589 -21.15 -38.46 -7.12
C SER A 589 -20.98 -38.99 -8.55
N ARG A 590 -19.74 -39.28 -8.98
CA ARG A 590 -19.48 -39.94 -10.25
C ARG A 590 -20.34 -41.18 -10.46
N ASP A 591 -20.44 -42.07 -9.46
CA ASP A 591 -21.14 -43.35 -9.59
C ASP A 591 -22.66 -43.15 -9.73
N ASP A 592 -23.24 -42.18 -9.02
CA ASP A 592 -24.65 -41.82 -9.16
C ASP A 592 -24.92 -41.14 -10.52
N THR A 593 -24.01 -40.28 -10.96
CA THR A 593 -24.07 -39.63 -12.29
C THR A 593 -23.97 -40.68 -13.41
N THR A 594 -23.09 -41.68 -13.26
CA THR A 594 -22.99 -42.78 -14.19
C THR A 594 -24.31 -43.56 -14.32
N ARG A 595 -24.98 -43.81 -13.17
CA ARG A 595 -26.32 -44.45 -13.17
C ARG A 595 -27.36 -43.58 -13.88
N LEU A 596 -27.34 -42.25 -13.59
CA LEU A 596 -28.25 -41.30 -14.22
C LEU A 596 -28.10 -41.28 -15.74
N LEU A 597 -26.85 -41.14 -16.25
CA LEU A 597 -26.54 -41.17 -17.69
C LEU A 597 -26.94 -42.49 -18.33
N SER A 598 -26.72 -43.64 -17.67
CA SER A 598 -27.09 -44.96 -18.20
C SER A 598 -28.59 -45.11 -18.33
N LEU A 599 -29.38 -44.68 -17.36
CA LEU A 599 -30.85 -44.69 -17.41
C LEU A 599 -31.37 -43.78 -18.52
N PHE A 600 -30.70 -42.67 -18.76
CA PHE A 600 -31.04 -41.75 -19.81
C PHE A 600 -30.74 -42.36 -21.22
N ALA A 601 -29.58 -42.98 -21.41
CA ALA A 601 -29.25 -43.68 -22.65
C ALA A 601 -30.29 -44.78 -22.99
N GLN A 602 -30.68 -45.60 -22.02
CA GLN A 602 -31.73 -46.63 -22.20
C GLN A 602 -33.08 -46.05 -22.64
N LYS A 603 -33.48 -44.86 -22.10
CA LYS A 603 -34.71 -44.18 -22.55
C LYS A 603 -34.63 -43.69 -23.98
N LEU A 604 -33.48 -43.19 -24.42
CA LEU A 604 -33.24 -42.77 -25.82
C LEU A 604 -33.34 -43.95 -26.79
N ASP A 605 -32.72 -45.09 -26.47
CA ASP A 605 -32.79 -46.29 -27.27
C ASP A 605 -34.23 -46.82 -27.39
N ALA A 606 -34.97 -46.82 -26.28
CA ALA A 606 -36.37 -47.23 -26.29
C ALA A 606 -37.29 -46.27 -27.08
N ALA A 607 -36.98 -44.99 -27.11
CA ALA A 607 -37.70 -43.99 -27.90
C ALA A 607 -37.32 -44.02 -29.38
N GLY A 608 -36.05 -44.32 -29.71
CA GLY A 608 -35.55 -44.50 -31.07
C GLY A 608 -36.15 -45.74 -31.76
N THR A 609 -36.31 -46.85 -31.05
CA THR A 609 -36.97 -48.07 -31.54
C THR A 609 -38.47 -47.86 -31.81
N ARG A 610 -39.14 -46.91 -31.13
CA ARG A 610 -40.54 -46.56 -31.41
C ARG A 610 -40.72 -45.60 -32.62
N ARG A 611 -39.70 -44.91 -33.07
CA ARG A 611 -39.72 -44.05 -34.27
C ARG A 611 -39.35 -44.80 -35.55
N SER A 612 -38.76 -45.99 -35.44
CA SER A 612 -38.40 -46.88 -36.59
C SER A 612 -39.38 -48.05 -36.74
N ALA A 613 -40.44 -48.15 -35.96
CA ALA A 613 -41.59 -49.04 -36.11
C ALA A 613 -42.88 -48.27 -36.37
#